data_e33fe676e7f049e19319153300ba2f53
#
_entry.id   e33fe676e7f049e19319153300ba2f53
#
_cell.length_a   1.000
_cell.length_b   1.000
_cell.length_c   1.000
_cell.angle_alpha   90.00
_cell.angle_beta   90.00
_cell.angle_gamma   90.00
#
_symmetry.space_group_name_H-M   'P 1'
#
loop_
_entity.id
_entity.type
_entity.pdbx_description
1 polymer ?
#
loop_
_entity_poly.entity_id
_entity_poly.type
_entity_poly.pdbx_seq_one_letter_code
_entity_poly.pdbx_strand_id
1 'polypeptide(L)'
;VLGNHEFDNPLQVLDMQEKWANFPFLSANVINTKTGKTLVKPYTILNKQDLKIAVVGLTTEDTAKLGNPEYLHNVKFEDPTTVAKATLKELNEKVKPDIKIALTHMGYYYDAKHGSNAPGDVSLARNLDKGAFDMIIGGHSHDPICVDDKGVWIKDYQPTQPCKPDFQNGTWIMQAFEWGKYVGRADFEFKN
;
A
#
# COMPACT_ATOMS: atom_id res chain seq x y z
N VAL A 1 -7.21 -1.40 -0.07
CA VAL A 1 -6.66 -0.14 -0.57
C VAL A 1 -7.28 0.17 -1.93
N LEU A 2 -7.43 1.46 -2.27
CA LEU A 2 -7.77 1.87 -3.63
C LEU A 2 -6.59 1.66 -4.56
N GLY A 3 -6.83 1.11 -5.75
CA GLY A 3 -5.90 1.08 -6.86
C GLY A 3 -6.29 2.09 -7.94
N ASN A 4 -5.57 2.09 -9.07
CA ASN A 4 -5.89 2.95 -10.19
C ASN A 4 -7.20 2.53 -10.90
N HIS A 5 -7.55 1.24 -10.89
CA HIS A 5 -8.75 0.71 -11.55
C HIS A 5 -10.07 1.04 -10.83
N GLU A 6 -10.03 1.46 -9.56
CA GLU A 6 -11.20 2.01 -8.87
C GLU A 6 -11.68 3.32 -9.51
N PHE A 7 -10.87 3.92 -10.37
CA PHE A 7 -11.18 5.18 -11.08
C PHE A 7 -11.47 4.98 -12.58
N ASP A 8 -11.65 3.74 -13.03
CA ASP A 8 -12.07 3.42 -14.40
C ASP A 8 -13.55 3.75 -14.64
N ASN A 9 -14.31 3.92 -13.58
CA ASN A 9 -15.72 4.25 -13.57
C ASN A 9 -15.99 5.54 -12.78
N PRO A 10 -17.17 6.18 -12.94
CA PRO A 10 -17.56 7.30 -12.10
C PRO A 10 -17.49 6.99 -10.60
N LEU A 11 -17.14 7.98 -9.78
CA LEU A 11 -16.98 7.80 -8.32
C LEU A 11 -18.22 7.24 -7.61
N GLN A 12 -19.41 7.40 -8.21
CA GLN A 12 -20.64 6.79 -7.68
C GLN A 12 -20.56 5.25 -7.64
N VAL A 13 -19.81 4.64 -8.56
CA VAL A 13 -19.57 3.18 -8.55
C VAL A 13 -18.72 2.80 -7.35
N LEU A 14 -17.67 3.56 -7.06
CA LEU A 14 -16.84 3.37 -5.87
C LEU A 14 -17.67 3.53 -4.58
N ASP A 15 -18.50 4.56 -4.50
CA ASP A 15 -19.42 4.78 -3.37
C ASP A 15 -20.38 3.59 -3.15
N MET A 16 -20.86 2.98 -4.24
CA MET A 16 -21.71 1.79 -4.16
C MET A 16 -20.92 0.58 -3.67
N GLN A 17 -19.71 0.35 -4.20
CA GLN A 17 -18.84 -0.76 -3.79
C GLN A 17 -18.45 -0.64 -2.31
N GLU A 18 -18.15 0.57 -1.82
CA GLU A 18 -17.87 0.81 -0.41
C GLU A 18 -19.06 0.45 0.50
N LYS A 19 -20.29 0.75 0.07
CA LYS A 19 -21.51 0.38 0.81
C LYS A 19 -21.78 -1.13 0.83
N TRP A 20 -21.38 -1.86 -0.20
CA TRP A 20 -21.55 -3.32 -0.26
C TRP A 20 -20.46 -4.07 0.52
N ALA A 21 -19.29 -3.46 0.69
CA ALA A 21 -18.18 -4.08 1.39
C ALA A 21 -18.44 -4.13 2.91
N ASN A 22 -18.08 -5.24 3.53
CA ASN A 22 -18.09 -5.40 4.99
C ASN A 22 -16.73 -5.08 5.63
N PHE A 23 -15.87 -4.38 4.89
CA PHE A 23 -14.55 -3.92 5.31
C PHE A 23 -14.31 -2.49 4.79
N PRO A 24 -13.46 -1.68 5.45
CA PRO A 24 -13.20 -0.33 4.99
C PRO A 24 -12.33 -0.29 3.74
N PHE A 25 -12.65 0.58 2.80
CA PHE A 25 -11.72 1.00 1.76
C PHE A 25 -10.73 2.00 2.35
N LEU A 26 -9.46 1.91 1.94
CA LEU A 26 -8.38 2.71 2.50
C LEU A 26 -7.59 3.43 1.42
N SER A 27 -7.37 4.73 1.61
CA SER A 27 -6.33 5.50 0.92
C SER A 27 -6.10 6.83 1.63
N ALA A 28 -4.91 7.05 2.15
CA ALA A 28 -4.56 8.26 2.88
C ALA A 28 -4.23 9.44 1.94
N ASN A 29 -3.80 9.15 0.70
CA ASN A 29 -3.29 10.14 -0.23
C ASN A 29 -4.22 10.48 -1.41
N VAL A 30 -5.44 9.95 -1.41
CA VAL A 30 -6.47 10.30 -2.41
C VAL A 30 -7.45 11.29 -1.79
N ILE A 31 -7.46 12.51 -2.29
CA ILE A 31 -8.16 13.65 -1.72
C ILE A 31 -9.33 14.08 -2.60
N ASN A 32 -10.50 14.25 -2.01
CA ASN A 32 -11.62 14.93 -2.65
C ASN A 32 -11.39 16.44 -2.59
N THR A 33 -11.13 17.07 -3.72
CA THR A 33 -10.77 18.49 -3.79
C THR A 33 -11.89 19.46 -3.42
N LYS A 34 -13.16 19.00 -3.45
CA LYS A 34 -14.30 19.80 -3.00
C LYS A 34 -14.41 19.92 -1.51
N THR A 35 -14.01 18.86 -0.79
CA THR A 35 -14.13 18.78 0.67
C THR A 35 -12.81 18.99 1.39
N GLY A 36 -11.69 18.84 0.69
CA GLY A 36 -10.33 18.81 1.27
C GLY A 36 -10.04 17.59 2.13
N LYS A 37 -10.93 16.58 2.14
CA LYS A 37 -10.78 15.35 2.93
C LYS A 37 -10.34 14.19 2.05
N THR A 38 -9.79 13.14 2.67
CA THR A 38 -9.54 11.88 1.98
C THR A 38 -10.84 11.32 1.40
N LEU A 39 -10.75 10.70 0.22
CA LEU A 39 -11.90 10.13 -0.50
C LEU A 39 -12.52 8.97 0.28
N VAL A 40 -11.67 8.14 0.87
CA VAL A 40 -12.01 7.02 1.76
C VAL A 40 -11.22 7.13 3.06
N LYS A 41 -11.35 6.18 3.98
CA LYS A 41 -10.59 6.19 5.23
C LYS A 41 -9.08 6.15 4.97
N PRO A 42 -8.25 6.98 5.65
CA PRO A 42 -6.81 6.95 5.47
C PRO A 42 -6.17 5.66 6.02
N TYR A 43 -6.71 5.17 7.12
CA TYR A 43 -6.25 3.95 7.80
C TYR A 43 -7.38 3.30 8.61
N THR A 44 -7.12 2.10 9.07
CA THR A 44 -7.97 1.40 10.05
C THR A 44 -7.12 0.78 11.15
N ILE A 45 -7.73 0.56 12.31
CA ILE A 45 -7.09 -0.11 13.45
C ILE A 45 -7.77 -1.44 13.66
N LEU A 46 -6.98 -2.50 13.63
CA LEU A 46 -7.41 -3.85 13.95
C LEU A 46 -6.88 -4.20 15.36
N ASN A 47 -7.78 -4.64 16.22
CA ASN A 47 -7.40 -5.17 17.52
C ASN A 47 -7.44 -6.71 17.45
N LYS A 48 -6.30 -7.33 17.64
CA LYS A 48 -6.15 -8.79 17.65
C LYS A 48 -5.39 -9.21 18.88
N GLN A 49 -6.05 -10.01 19.74
CA GLN A 49 -5.55 -10.30 21.08
C GLN A 49 -5.24 -8.97 21.80
N ASP A 50 -4.04 -8.78 22.29
CA ASP A 50 -3.64 -7.56 22.99
C ASP A 50 -2.90 -6.57 22.06
N LEU A 51 -2.86 -6.82 20.73
CA LEU A 51 -2.15 -5.99 19.75
C LEU A 51 -3.08 -5.04 19.00
N LYS A 52 -2.62 -3.80 18.86
CA LYS A 52 -3.20 -2.78 17.96
C LYS A 52 -2.41 -2.77 16.65
N ILE A 53 -3.07 -3.10 15.56
CA ILE A 53 -2.47 -3.13 14.23
C ILE A 53 -3.04 -1.97 13.42
N ALA A 54 -2.21 -1.02 13.04
CA ALA A 54 -2.60 0.04 12.13
C ALA A 54 -2.36 -0.41 10.69
N VAL A 55 -3.38 -0.26 9.83
CA VAL A 55 -3.29 -0.53 8.40
C VAL A 55 -3.56 0.76 7.65
N VAL A 56 -2.55 1.29 6.99
CA VAL A 56 -2.60 2.56 6.22
C VAL A 56 -2.72 2.25 4.73
N GLY A 57 -3.69 2.85 4.04
CA GLY A 57 -3.82 2.70 2.59
C GLY A 57 -3.02 3.76 1.83
N LEU A 58 -2.31 3.37 0.76
CA LEU A 58 -1.60 4.29 -0.13
C LEU A 58 -1.79 3.87 -1.60
N THR A 59 -2.12 4.85 -2.44
CA THR A 59 -2.41 4.67 -3.87
C THR A 59 -1.34 5.38 -4.69
N THR A 60 -0.95 4.81 -5.84
CA THR A 60 0.00 5.47 -6.74
C THR A 60 -0.56 6.80 -7.26
N GLU A 61 0.28 7.84 -7.26
CA GLU A 61 -0.08 9.14 -7.85
C GLU A 61 -0.17 9.10 -9.38
N ASP A 62 0.39 8.06 -10.03
CA ASP A 62 0.21 7.82 -11.46
C ASP A 62 -1.24 7.60 -11.87
N THR A 63 -2.12 7.26 -10.92
CA THR A 63 -3.56 7.18 -11.14
C THR A 63 -4.12 8.45 -11.76
N ALA A 64 -3.54 9.63 -11.45
CA ALA A 64 -3.90 10.89 -12.07
C ALA A 64 -3.67 10.92 -13.59
N LYS A 65 -2.73 10.10 -14.09
CA LYS A 65 -2.39 9.98 -15.53
C LYS A 65 -3.06 8.76 -16.17
N LEU A 66 -3.28 7.69 -15.39
CA LEU A 66 -3.80 6.42 -15.88
C LEU A 66 -5.33 6.37 -15.92
N GLY A 67 -5.99 7.10 -15.01
CA GLY A 67 -7.44 7.13 -14.89
C GLY A 67 -8.12 8.02 -15.94
N ASN A 68 -9.45 7.87 -16.05
CA ASN A 68 -10.24 8.73 -16.93
C ASN A 68 -10.34 10.16 -16.35
N PRO A 69 -9.82 11.21 -17.03
CA PRO A 69 -9.88 12.59 -16.55
C PRO A 69 -11.30 13.07 -16.23
N GLU A 70 -12.32 12.56 -16.92
CA GLU A 70 -13.72 12.91 -16.68
C GLU A 70 -14.17 12.51 -15.25
N TYR A 71 -13.64 11.42 -14.72
CA TYR A 71 -13.99 10.92 -13.39
C TYR A 71 -13.08 11.47 -12.29
N LEU A 72 -11.92 12.03 -12.67
CA LEU A 72 -10.89 12.51 -11.74
C LEU A 72 -10.94 14.01 -11.45
N HIS A 73 -11.83 14.79 -12.08
CA HIS A 73 -11.83 16.26 -11.98
C HIS A 73 -11.99 16.82 -10.55
N ASN A 74 -12.44 16.01 -9.59
CA ASN A 74 -12.53 16.39 -8.17
C ASN A 74 -11.65 15.52 -7.27
N VAL A 75 -10.67 14.82 -7.84
CA VAL A 75 -9.75 13.94 -7.12
C VAL A 75 -8.33 14.43 -7.30
N LYS A 76 -7.57 14.47 -6.20
CA LYS A 76 -6.14 14.75 -6.20
C LYS A 76 -5.41 13.56 -5.57
N PHE A 77 -4.35 13.13 -6.20
CA PHE A 77 -3.42 12.15 -5.65
C PHE A 77 -2.21 12.89 -5.10
N GLU A 78 -2.00 12.82 -3.80
CA GLU A 78 -0.86 13.44 -3.13
C GLU A 78 0.32 12.48 -3.08
N ASP A 79 1.53 13.01 -2.90
CA ASP A 79 2.75 12.20 -2.77
C ASP A 79 2.60 11.22 -1.59
N PRO A 80 2.63 9.90 -1.84
CA PRO A 80 2.35 8.89 -0.83
C PRO A 80 3.40 8.88 0.29
N THR A 81 4.64 9.24 0.00
CA THR A 81 5.70 9.30 1.03
C THR A 81 5.46 10.43 2.02
N THR A 82 5.10 11.61 1.53
CA THR A 82 4.76 12.76 2.37
C THR A 82 3.54 12.47 3.24
N VAL A 83 2.50 11.90 2.63
CA VAL A 83 1.27 11.55 3.36
C VAL A 83 1.52 10.43 4.38
N ALA A 84 2.33 9.42 4.04
CA ALA A 84 2.71 8.36 4.97
C ALA A 84 3.42 8.92 6.20
N LYS A 85 4.37 9.86 6.04
CA LYS A 85 5.06 10.53 7.16
C LYS A 85 4.07 11.21 8.10
N ALA A 86 3.13 11.98 7.54
CA ALA A 86 2.12 12.69 8.34
C ALA A 86 1.18 11.71 9.07
N THR A 87 0.72 10.67 8.38
CA THR A 87 -0.17 9.65 8.94
C THR A 87 0.52 8.84 10.05
N LEU A 88 1.77 8.45 9.84
CA LEU A 88 2.57 7.73 10.85
C LEU A 88 2.80 8.58 12.10
N LYS A 89 3.08 9.88 11.92
CA LYS A 89 3.20 10.80 13.05
C LYS A 89 1.91 10.84 13.85
N GLU A 90 0.77 11.01 13.20
CA GLU A 90 -0.54 10.99 13.85
C GLU A 90 -0.80 9.68 14.61
N LEU A 91 -0.53 8.54 13.97
CA LEU A 91 -0.70 7.22 14.56
C LEU A 91 0.17 7.04 15.80
N ASN A 92 1.44 7.43 15.75
CA ASN A 92 2.36 7.31 16.87
C ASN A 92 1.98 8.22 18.06
N GLU A 93 1.41 9.39 17.79
CA GLU A 93 0.98 10.32 18.83
C GLU A 93 -0.35 9.91 19.46
N LYS A 94 -1.34 9.55 18.64
CA LYS A 94 -2.74 9.37 19.09
C LYS A 94 -3.14 7.92 19.37
N VAL A 95 -2.61 6.97 18.60
CA VAL A 95 -3.05 5.56 18.63
C VAL A 95 -2.01 4.66 19.31
N LYS A 96 -0.73 4.89 19.02
CA LYS A 96 0.41 4.09 19.47
C LYS A 96 0.23 2.60 19.11
N PRO A 97 0.16 2.28 17.80
CA PRO A 97 -0.01 0.91 17.37
C PRO A 97 1.24 0.06 17.65
N ASP A 98 1.04 -1.21 17.92
CA ASP A 98 2.11 -2.19 18.12
C ASP A 98 2.70 -2.64 16.78
N ILE A 99 1.85 -2.70 15.73
CA ILE A 99 2.24 -3.09 14.36
C ILE A 99 1.67 -2.06 13.37
N LYS A 100 2.49 -1.66 12.40
CA LYS A 100 2.12 -0.72 11.33
C LYS A 100 2.31 -1.37 9.98
N ILE A 101 1.21 -1.52 9.24
CA ILE A 101 1.18 -2.10 7.90
C ILE A 101 0.81 -1.01 6.90
N ALA A 102 1.60 -0.86 5.84
CA ALA A 102 1.14 -0.15 4.65
C ALA A 102 0.49 -1.15 3.69
N LEU A 103 -0.76 -0.89 3.31
CA LEU A 103 -1.45 -1.60 2.25
C LEU A 103 -1.41 -0.69 1.02
N THR A 104 -0.61 -1.06 0.02
CA THR A 104 -0.27 -0.16 -1.08
C THR A 104 -0.79 -0.66 -2.43
N HIS A 105 -1.09 0.28 -3.34
CA HIS A 105 -1.25 0.00 -4.76
C HIS A 105 -0.32 0.95 -5.53
N MET A 106 1.01 0.72 -5.40
CA MET A 106 2.05 1.62 -5.88
C MET A 106 3.07 0.95 -6.81
N GLY A 107 3.13 -0.39 -6.79
CA GLY A 107 4.06 -1.18 -7.56
C GLY A 107 5.39 -1.43 -6.82
N TYR A 108 6.02 -2.52 -7.19
CA TYR A 108 7.35 -2.89 -6.72
C TYR A 108 8.38 -2.60 -7.81
N TYR A 109 9.35 -1.75 -7.50
CA TYR A 109 10.48 -1.43 -8.37
C TYR A 109 11.76 -1.66 -7.62
N TYR A 110 12.39 -2.82 -7.85
CA TYR A 110 13.49 -3.38 -7.07
C TYR A 110 14.68 -2.43 -6.84
N ASP A 111 15.08 -1.72 -7.86
CA ASP A 111 16.19 -0.76 -7.80
C ASP A 111 15.74 0.67 -7.41
N ALA A 112 14.47 0.83 -7.04
CA ALA A 112 13.79 2.10 -6.82
C ALA A 112 13.74 2.99 -8.08
N LYS A 113 13.99 2.42 -9.26
CA LYS A 113 13.82 3.08 -10.56
C LYS A 113 12.51 2.64 -11.18
N HIS A 114 11.76 3.60 -11.65
CA HIS A 114 10.41 3.41 -12.15
C HIS A 114 10.15 4.10 -13.50
N GLY A 115 11.20 4.60 -14.15
CA GLY A 115 11.11 5.29 -15.44
C GLY A 115 10.18 6.51 -15.35
N SER A 116 9.08 6.48 -16.09
CA SER A 116 8.04 7.51 -16.06
C SER A 116 6.96 7.27 -14.99
N ASN A 117 7.01 6.16 -14.28
CA ASN A 117 6.06 5.82 -13.23
C ASN A 117 6.39 6.56 -11.93
N ALA A 118 5.39 6.75 -11.07
CA ALA A 118 5.61 7.25 -9.72
C ALA A 118 6.40 6.25 -8.87
N PRO A 119 7.10 6.72 -7.80
CA PRO A 119 7.82 5.85 -6.90
C PRO A 119 6.94 4.76 -6.29
N GLY A 120 7.47 3.53 -6.25
CA GLY A 120 6.80 2.37 -5.70
C GLY A 120 7.20 2.05 -4.26
N ASP A 121 6.90 0.81 -3.84
CA ASP A 121 7.05 0.35 -2.46
C ASP A 121 8.49 0.38 -1.94
N VAL A 122 9.48 0.07 -2.79
CA VAL A 122 10.90 0.14 -2.42
C VAL A 122 11.32 1.57 -2.12
N SER A 123 10.90 2.53 -2.96
CA SER A 123 11.14 3.95 -2.71
C SER A 123 10.45 4.43 -1.44
N LEU A 124 9.20 4.03 -1.21
CA LEU A 124 8.47 4.36 0.01
C LEU A 124 9.26 3.91 1.25
N ALA A 125 9.65 2.63 1.32
CA ALA A 125 10.40 2.10 2.45
C ALA A 125 11.74 2.83 2.69
N ARG A 126 12.46 3.17 1.61
CA ARG A 126 13.77 3.84 1.70
C ARG A 126 13.69 5.32 2.08
N ASN A 127 12.57 6.00 1.79
CA ASN A 127 12.39 7.43 2.06
C ASN A 127 11.62 7.74 3.36
N LEU A 128 11.24 6.71 4.11
CA LEU A 128 10.71 6.81 5.46
C LEU A 128 11.81 6.56 6.50
N ASP A 129 11.52 6.83 7.77
CA ASP A 129 12.38 6.45 8.87
C ASP A 129 12.55 4.93 8.91
N LYS A 130 13.69 4.44 9.39
CA LYS A 130 13.98 3.01 9.48
C LYS A 130 12.90 2.28 10.29
N GLY A 131 12.26 1.27 9.68
CA GLY A 131 11.18 0.52 10.31
C GLY A 131 9.92 1.34 10.58
N ALA A 132 9.67 2.39 9.79
CA ALA A 132 8.47 3.22 9.92
C ALA A 132 7.18 2.41 9.73
N PHE A 133 7.19 1.47 8.81
CA PHE A 133 6.24 0.36 8.72
C PHE A 133 6.98 -0.95 9.03
N ASP A 134 6.30 -1.88 9.71
CA ASP A 134 6.80 -3.24 9.90
C ASP A 134 6.71 -4.01 8.58
N MET A 135 5.68 -3.69 7.77
CA MET A 135 5.38 -4.39 6.53
C MET A 135 4.69 -3.49 5.51
N ILE A 136 5.01 -3.69 4.24
CA ILE A 136 4.26 -3.20 3.08
C ILE A 136 3.67 -4.42 2.36
N ILE A 137 2.36 -4.41 2.15
CA ILE A 137 1.65 -5.37 1.32
C ILE A 137 1.21 -4.62 0.07
N GLY A 138 1.89 -4.89 -1.04
CA GLY A 138 1.80 -4.14 -2.29
C GLY A 138 0.94 -4.81 -3.37
N GLY A 139 0.81 -4.07 -4.47
CA GLY A 139 0.15 -4.46 -5.71
C GLY A 139 0.57 -3.56 -6.86
N HIS A 140 -0.19 -3.50 -7.94
CA HIS A 140 -0.03 -2.64 -9.12
C HIS A 140 0.93 -3.16 -10.19
N SER A 141 2.16 -3.55 -9.85
CA SER A 141 3.16 -3.97 -10.84
C SER A 141 3.00 -5.42 -11.31
N HIS A 142 2.07 -6.17 -10.72
CA HIS A 142 1.78 -7.56 -11.07
C HIS A 142 3.01 -8.49 -10.95
N ASP A 143 3.84 -8.28 -9.93
CA ASP A 143 5.03 -9.07 -9.68
C ASP A 143 4.87 -9.95 -8.44
N PRO A 144 5.28 -11.22 -8.47
CA PRO A 144 5.47 -11.99 -7.25
C PRO A 144 6.78 -11.56 -6.58
N ILE A 145 6.73 -11.03 -5.37
CA ILE A 145 7.93 -10.51 -4.72
C ILE A 145 8.54 -11.56 -3.82
N CYS A 146 9.59 -12.19 -4.32
CA CYS A 146 10.46 -13.08 -3.58
C CYS A 146 11.92 -12.73 -3.90
N VAL A 147 12.78 -12.73 -2.90
CA VAL A 147 14.21 -12.50 -3.06
C VAL A 147 15.01 -13.74 -2.67
N ASP A 148 16.22 -13.86 -3.24
CA ASP A 148 17.18 -14.90 -2.86
C ASP A 148 17.85 -14.58 -1.51
N ASP A 149 18.77 -15.44 -1.06
CA ASP A 149 19.51 -15.26 0.20
C ASP A 149 20.39 -14.01 0.22
N LYS A 150 20.70 -13.43 -0.93
CA LYS A 150 21.44 -12.18 -1.07
C LYS A 150 20.54 -10.95 -1.13
N GLY A 151 19.21 -11.14 -1.10
CA GLY A 151 18.22 -10.07 -1.24
C GLY A 151 18.01 -9.63 -2.69
N VAL A 152 18.38 -10.46 -3.67
CA VAL A 152 18.15 -10.17 -5.10
C VAL A 152 16.78 -10.69 -5.51
N TRP A 153 16.00 -9.85 -6.17
CA TRP A 153 14.67 -10.21 -6.65
C TRP A 153 14.71 -11.34 -7.68
N ILE A 154 13.89 -12.37 -7.46
CA ILE A 154 13.70 -13.52 -8.33
C ILE A 154 12.57 -13.21 -9.31
N LYS A 155 12.90 -12.68 -10.50
CA LYS A 155 11.90 -12.24 -11.50
C LYS A 155 10.97 -13.35 -11.96
N ASP A 156 11.49 -14.58 -12.14
CA ASP A 156 10.76 -15.73 -12.65
C ASP A 156 10.35 -16.70 -11.51
N TYR A 157 10.01 -16.13 -10.35
CA TYR A 157 9.62 -16.91 -9.18
C TYR A 157 8.45 -17.87 -9.50
N GLN A 158 8.58 -19.12 -9.02
CA GLN A 158 7.54 -20.13 -9.11
C GLN A 158 7.03 -20.51 -7.71
N PRO A 159 5.71 -20.65 -7.49
CA PRO A 159 5.12 -20.91 -6.16
C PRO A 159 5.59 -22.20 -5.47
N THR A 160 6.24 -23.10 -6.19
CA THR A 160 6.83 -24.33 -5.64
C THR A 160 8.18 -24.10 -4.95
N GLN A 161 8.75 -22.91 -5.06
CA GLN A 161 10.03 -22.53 -4.46
C GLN A 161 9.79 -21.78 -3.14
N PRO A 162 10.72 -21.88 -2.16
CA PRO A 162 10.66 -21.01 -0.99
C PRO A 162 10.66 -19.54 -1.39
N CYS A 163 9.81 -18.75 -0.74
CA CYS A 163 9.72 -17.32 -0.95
C CYS A 163 10.21 -16.58 0.30
N LYS A 164 11.17 -15.69 0.11
CA LYS A 164 11.59 -14.73 1.12
C LYS A 164 11.13 -13.35 0.66
N PRO A 165 10.38 -12.59 1.48
CA PRO A 165 9.99 -11.22 1.13
C PRO A 165 11.21 -10.32 1.05
N ASP A 166 11.12 -9.21 0.30
CA ASP A 166 12.17 -8.20 0.28
C ASP A 166 12.20 -7.42 1.62
N PHE A 167 13.39 -6.94 1.99
CA PHE A 167 13.58 -6.20 3.24
C PHE A 167 14.36 -4.92 2.98
N GLN A 168 13.70 -3.78 3.06
CA GLN A 168 14.24 -2.47 2.77
C GLN A 168 14.11 -1.53 3.97
N ASN A 169 15.22 -0.97 4.43
CA ASN A 169 15.23 0.04 5.49
C ASN A 169 14.43 -0.35 6.76
N GLY A 170 14.46 -1.62 7.15
CA GLY A 170 13.73 -2.12 8.32
C GLY A 170 12.27 -2.49 8.07
N THR A 171 11.80 -2.50 6.82
CA THR A 171 10.44 -2.81 6.41
C THR A 171 10.41 -4.03 5.50
N TRP A 172 9.55 -4.99 5.77
CA TRP A 172 9.28 -6.11 4.87
C TRP A 172 8.36 -5.68 3.73
N ILE A 173 8.65 -6.08 2.47
CA ILE A 173 7.84 -5.77 1.30
C ILE A 173 7.38 -7.07 0.65
N MET A 174 6.08 -7.18 0.41
CA MET A 174 5.42 -8.36 -0.13
C MET A 174 4.42 -7.97 -1.21
N GLN A 175 4.35 -8.76 -2.27
CA GLN A 175 3.32 -8.68 -3.31
C GLN A 175 3.05 -10.08 -3.85
N ALA A 176 1.77 -10.45 -3.94
CA ALA A 176 1.33 -11.81 -4.29
C ALA A 176 0.89 -11.93 -5.77
N PHE A 177 1.68 -11.36 -6.69
CA PHE A 177 1.41 -11.41 -8.13
C PHE A 177 0.12 -10.66 -8.52
N GLU A 178 -0.75 -11.25 -9.35
CA GLU A 178 -1.89 -10.60 -9.98
C GLU A 178 -3.18 -11.44 -9.91
N TRP A 179 -4.31 -10.77 -9.96
CA TRP A 179 -5.66 -11.35 -10.19
C TRP A 179 -6.04 -12.53 -9.27
N GLY A 180 -5.53 -12.56 -8.06
CA GLY A 180 -5.83 -13.61 -7.10
C GLY A 180 -5.26 -14.99 -7.45
N LYS A 181 -4.25 -15.06 -8.32
CA LYS A 181 -3.58 -16.32 -8.68
C LYS A 181 -2.77 -16.90 -7.54
N TYR A 182 -2.19 -16.04 -6.68
CA TYR A 182 -1.39 -16.44 -5.52
C TYR A 182 -1.98 -15.88 -4.24
N VAL A 183 -1.76 -16.60 -3.16
CA VAL A 183 -2.01 -16.14 -1.80
C VAL A 183 -0.68 -16.06 -1.09
N GLY A 184 -0.28 -14.84 -0.71
CA GLY A 184 0.86 -14.61 0.15
C GLY A 184 0.47 -14.88 1.61
N ARG A 185 1.29 -15.62 2.34
CA ARG A 185 1.16 -15.83 3.77
C ARG A 185 2.47 -15.43 4.46
N ALA A 186 2.36 -14.62 5.50
CA ALA A 186 3.48 -14.29 6.38
C ALA A 186 3.08 -14.58 7.82
N ASP A 187 3.91 -15.34 8.52
CA ASP A 187 3.72 -15.64 9.93
C ASP A 187 4.74 -14.81 10.74
N PHE A 188 4.23 -14.03 11.71
CA PHE A 188 5.05 -13.19 12.57
C PHE A 188 5.00 -13.71 13.99
N GLU A 189 6.15 -13.85 14.60
CA GLU A 189 6.28 -14.11 16.02
C GLU A 189 6.54 -12.79 16.74
N PHE A 190 5.60 -12.39 17.60
CA PHE A 190 5.73 -11.20 18.43
C PHE A 190 6.34 -11.60 19.77
N LYS A 191 7.51 -11.04 20.10
CA LYS A 191 8.16 -11.26 21.40
C LYS A 191 8.01 -10.00 22.25
N ASN A 192 7.40 -10.16 23.41
CA ASN A 192 7.34 -9.11 24.43
C ASN A 192 8.72 -8.82 25.01
#